data_de3b71fbdcf34aec843ef6bca713038a
#
_entry.id   de3b71fbdcf34aec843ef6bca713038a
#
_cell.length_a   1.000
_cell.length_b   1.000
_cell.length_c   1.000
_cell.angle_alpha   90.00
_cell.angle_beta   90.00
_cell.angle_gamma   90.00
#
_symmetry.space_group_name_H-M   'P 1'
#
loop_
_entity.id
_entity.type
_entity.pdbx_description
1 polymer ?
#
loop_
_entity_poly.entity_id
_entity_poly.type
_entity_poly.pdbx_seq_one_letter_code
_entity_poly.pdbx_strand_id
1 'polypeptide(L)'
;NSSGMCCGTAQNSYNTLASIRVLLADGCVLDTGDAASVTAFRSSHASLLDGLAGLAASVRSDAALAARIRAKYKIKNTTGYSLNALIDFDDPVDILAHLMIGSEGTLGFISQVTYKTVPEYAHKASALVFFHDMETACRAVVGLKSRPVDAVELLDRASLHAVADMAGMPPLLKTLADGVTALLIETRAPSAFELDARVASVLEELQPYPLVETATFTTQALEIERLWQVRKGTFPAVGAVRKPGTTVIIEDVAVAVPMLAACCLDLQKLFAKHGYHEAIIFGHALEGNVHFVFTQDFGIEAEVARYAVFMDEVCGMLVEKYDGSLKAEHGTGRNMAPFVELEWGSDAYQLMW
;
A
#
# COMPACT_ATOMS: atom_id res chain seq x y z
N ASN A 1 -7.73 -6.84 0.23
CA ASN A 1 -7.12 -6.11 1.36
C ASN A 1 -6.50 -4.77 0.95
N SER A 2 -6.50 -4.43 -0.34
CA SER A 2 -6.04 -3.13 -0.80
C SER A 2 -6.86 -2.01 -0.17
N SER A 3 -6.18 -1.03 0.42
CA SER A 3 -6.83 0.11 1.09
C SER A 3 -7.05 1.30 0.17
N GLY A 4 -6.57 1.24 -1.08
CA GLY A 4 -6.69 2.33 -2.04
C GLY A 4 -5.89 3.58 -1.68
N MET A 5 -6.12 4.66 -2.45
CA MET A 5 -5.29 5.87 -2.44
C MET A 5 -5.56 6.83 -1.27
N CYS A 6 -6.72 6.75 -0.65
CA CYS A 6 -7.16 7.73 0.38
C CYS A 6 -7.43 7.11 1.75
N CYS A 7 -7.26 5.79 1.91
CA CYS A 7 -7.73 5.09 3.11
C CYS A 7 -6.67 4.95 4.19
N GLY A 8 -5.41 5.01 3.84
CA GLY A 8 -4.31 4.78 4.77
C GLY A 8 -4.43 3.46 5.52
N THR A 9 -3.81 3.38 6.69
CA THR A 9 -3.95 2.22 7.60
C THR A 9 -5.27 2.27 8.38
N ALA A 10 -5.79 3.47 8.70
CA ALA A 10 -6.95 3.65 9.57
C ALA A 10 -8.29 3.23 8.92
N GLN A 11 -8.40 3.32 7.60
CA GLN A 11 -9.64 3.08 6.86
C GLN A 11 -9.53 1.90 5.89
N ASN A 12 -8.57 1.01 6.12
CA ASN A 12 -8.42 -0.21 5.34
C ASN A 12 -9.51 -1.25 5.66
N SER A 13 -9.56 -2.33 4.90
CA SER A 13 -10.56 -3.40 5.08
C SER A 13 -10.52 -4.04 6.47
N TYR A 14 -9.35 -4.11 7.09
CA TYR A 14 -9.19 -4.65 8.44
C TYR A 14 -9.87 -3.75 9.49
N ASN A 15 -9.58 -2.45 9.49
CA ASN A 15 -10.08 -1.52 10.50
C ASN A 15 -11.54 -1.08 10.30
N THR A 16 -12.07 -1.24 9.08
CA THR A 16 -13.46 -0.91 8.77
C THR A 16 -14.40 -2.11 8.78
N LEU A 17 -13.91 -3.33 9.03
CA LEU A 17 -14.74 -4.51 9.08
C LEU A 17 -15.82 -4.38 10.18
N ALA A 18 -17.09 -4.54 9.78
CA ALA A 18 -18.23 -4.59 10.69
C ALA A 18 -18.72 -6.03 10.87
N SER A 19 -18.81 -6.79 9.78
CA SER A 19 -19.13 -8.22 9.81
C SER A 19 -18.66 -8.92 8.55
N ILE A 20 -18.50 -10.23 8.64
CA ILE A 20 -18.03 -11.08 7.54
C ILE A 20 -18.81 -12.40 7.53
N ARG A 21 -19.11 -12.90 6.34
CA ARG A 21 -19.63 -14.24 6.15
C ARG A 21 -18.64 -15.07 5.38
N VAL A 22 -18.17 -16.14 6.02
CA VAL A 22 -17.11 -17.00 5.49
C VAL A 22 -17.58 -18.45 5.40
N LEU A 23 -17.09 -19.15 4.38
CA LEU A 23 -17.20 -20.61 4.22
C LEU A 23 -15.82 -21.21 4.51
N LEU A 24 -15.76 -22.06 5.53
CA LEU A 24 -14.54 -22.78 5.92
C LEU A 24 -14.33 -24.05 5.10
N ALA A 25 -13.14 -24.64 5.20
CA ALA A 25 -12.74 -25.82 4.42
C ALA A 25 -13.58 -27.07 4.71
N ASP A 26 -14.18 -27.16 5.89
CA ASP A 26 -15.08 -28.24 6.30
C ASP A 26 -16.52 -28.06 5.81
N GLY A 27 -16.82 -26.97 5.10
CA GLY A 27 -18.14 -26.62 4.60
C GLY A 27 -19.01 -25.83 5.60
N CYS A 28 -18.50 -25.52 6.79
CA CYS A 28 -19.21 -24.68 7.75
C CYS A 28 -19.27 -23.22 7.29
N VAL A 29 -20.41 -22.57 7.48
CA VAL A 29 -20.60 -21.15 7.23
C VAL A 29 -20.65 -20.41 8.57
N LEU A 30 -19.79 -19.43 8.75
CA LEU A 30 -19.83 -18.46 9.85
C LEU A 30 -20.27 -17.11 9.30
N ASP A 31 -21.35 -16.56 9.84
CA ASP A 31 -21.77 -15.17 9.62
C ASP A 31 -21.63 -14.40 10.93
N THR A 32 -20.62 -13.52 11.01
CA THR A 32 -20.36 -12.76 12.25
C THR A 32 -21.38 -11.64 12.49
N GLY A 33 -22.21 -11.31 11.51
CA GLY A 33 -23.34 -10.39 11.63
C GLY A 33 -24.61 -11.04 12.16
N ASP A 34 -24.65 -12.38 12.28
CA ASP A 34 -25.79 -13.14 12.81
C ASP A 34 -25.43 -13.83 14.13
N ALA A 35 -26.05 -13.38 15.21
CA ALA A 35 -25.81 -13.92 16.56
C ALA A 35 -26.13 -15.43 16.67
N ALA A 36 -27.12 -15.94 15.93
CA ALA A 36 -27.45 -17.36 15.91
C ALA A 36 -26.33 -18.17 15.23
N SER A 37 -25.81 -17.68 14.10
CA SER A 37 -24.66 -18.28 13.42
C SER A 37 -23.42 -18.31 14.32
N VAL A 38 -23.11 -17.20 14.99
CA VAL A 38 -21.98 -17.12 15.94
C VAL A 38 -22.13 -18.13 17.09
N THR A 39 -23.34 -18.24 17.66
CA THR A 39 -23.62 -19.19 18.76
C THR A 39 -23.46 -20.64 18.30
N ALA A 40 -23.99 -20.99 17.13
CA ALA A 40 -23.84 -22.32 16.54
C ALA A 40 -22.36 -22.64 16.25
N PHE A 41 -21.63 -21.67 15.70
CA PHE A 41 -20.21 -21.82 15.39
C PHE A 41 -19.35 -22.04 16.64
N ARG A 42 -19.62 -21.29 17.72
CA ARG A 42 -18.90 -21.49 19.00
C ARG A 42 -19.09 -22.89 19.55
N SER A 43 -20.26 -23.50 19.36
CA SER A 43 -20.52 -24.88 19.81
C SER A 43 -19.86 -25.92 18.92
N SER A 44 -19.91 -25.73 17.59
CA SER A 44 -19.38 -26.72 16.64
C SER A 44 -17.87 -26.64 16.44
N HIS A 45 -17.27 -25.46 16.66
CA HIS A 45 -15.85 -25.17 16.40
C HIS A 45 -15.11 -24.73 17.66
N ALA A 46 -15.54 -25.19 18.84
CA ALA A 46 -14.91 -24.83 20.13
C ALA A 46 -13.40 -25.03 20.11
N SER A 47 -12.92 -26.18 19.61
CA SER A 47 -11.47 -26.45 19.53
C SER A 47 -10.68 -25.47 18.67
N LEU A 48 -11.24 -25.02 17.55
CA LEU A 48 -10.60 -24.00 16.71
C LEU A 48 -10.51 -22.66 17.47
N LEU A 49 -11.62 -22.26 18.12
CA LEU A 49 -11.67 -21.00 18.86
C LEU A 49 -10.76 -21.02 20.09
N ASP A 50 -10.70 -22.15 20.82
CA ASP A 50 -9.77 -22.36 21.94
C ASP A 50 -8.31 -22.29 21.46
N GLY A 51 -8.01 -22.86 20.29
CA GLY A 51 -6.70 -22.75 19.64
C GLY A 51 -6.32 -21.29 19.34
N LEU A 52 -7.23 -20.53 18.74
CA LEU A 52 -7.00 -19.09 18.46
C LEU A 52 -6.82 -18.27 19.74
N ALA A 53 -7.63 -18.54 20.78
CA ALA A 53 -7.46 -17.90 22.08
C ALA A 53 -6.11 -18.23 22.70
N GLY A 54 -5.66 -19.49 22.59
CA GLY A 54 -4.33 -19.93 23.05
C GLY A 54 -3.19 -19.24 22.31
N LEU A 55 -3.28 -19.12 20.98
CA LEU A 55 -2.30 -18.38 20.17
C LEU A 55 -2.26 -16.90 20.57
N ALA A 56 -3.41 -16.25 20.73
CA ALA A 56 -3.49 -14.86 21.14
C ALA A 56 -2.87 -14.65 22.54
N ALA A 57 -3.15 -15.54 23.50
CA ALA A 57 -2.55 -15.52 24.83
C ALA A 57 -1.03 -15.67 24.77
N SER A 58 -0.52 -16.62 23.96
CA SER A 58 0.91 -16.82 23.76
C SER A 58 1.60 -15.58 23.19
N VAL A 59 1.05 -15.00 22.11
CA VAL A 59 1.58 -13.77 21.50
C VAL A 59 1.60 -12.61 22.49
N ARG A 60 0.53 -12.41 23.26
CA ARG A 60 0.43 -11.33 24.24
C ARG A 60 1.37 -11.48 25.43
N SER A 61 1.70 -12.71 25.81
CA SER A 61 2.65 -13.01 26.89
C SER A 61 4.11 -12.82 26.45
N ASP A 62 4.40 -12.91 25.14
CA ASP A 62 5.71 -12.60 24.58
C ASP A 62 5.79 -11.10 24.25
N ALA A 63 6.38 -10.32 25.16
CA ALA A 63 6.49 -8.86 24.99
C ALA A 63 7.26 -8.44 23.73
N ALA A 64 8.28 -9.20 23.33
CA ALA A 64 9.11 -8.90 22.16
C ALA A 64 8.33 -9.15 20.87
N LEU A 65 7.67 -10.31 20.77
CA LEU A 65 6.85 -10.66 19.61
C LEU A 65 5.65 -9.70 19.46
N ALA A 66 4.94 -9.41 20.56
CA ALA A 66 3.84 -8.45 20.55
C ALA A 66 4.29 -7.04 20.13
N ALA A 67 5.46 -6.58 20.61
CA ALA A 67 6.04 -5.30 20.19
C ALA A 67 6.41 -5.30 18.69
N ARG A 68 6.99 -6.40 18.18
CA ARG A 68 7.31 -6.59 16.76
C ARG A 68 6.06 -6.49 15.90
N ILE A 69 5.01 -7.24 16.22
CA ILE A 69 3.74 -7.22 15.49
C ILE A 69 3.17 -5.79 15.48
N ARG A 70 3.08 -5.11 16.63
CA ARG A 70 2.58 -3.74 16.69
C ARG A 70 3.42 -2.76 15.87
N ALA A 71 4.74 -2.95 15.81
CA ALA A 71 5.63 -2.10 15.02
C ALA A 71 5.38 -2.26 13.52
N LYS A 72 5.24 -3.49 13.04
CA LYS A 72 5.01 -3.80 11.63
C LYS A 72 3.68 -3.26 11.10
N TYR A 73 2.64 -3.19 11.92
CA TYR A 73 1.34 -2.64 11.53
C TYR A 73 1.19 -1.13 11.75
N LYS A 74 2.26 -0.40 12.12
CA LYS A 74 2.31 1.07 12.04
C LYS A 74 2.47 1.58 10.60
N ILE A 75 2.93 0.74 9.69
CA ILE A 75 2.93 0.95 8.26
C ILE A 75 1.95 -0.02 7.61
N LYS A 76 1.60 0.19 6.34
CA LYS A 76 0.81 -0.80 5.59
C LYS A 76 1.55 -2.12 5.52
N ASN A 77 0.90 -3.21 5.88
CA ASN A 77 1.47 -4.55 5.85
C ASN A 77 0.42 -5.61 5.55
N THR A 78 0.64 -6.37 4.49
CA THR A 78 -0.16 -7.53 4.10
C THR A 78 0.73 -8.75 3.79
N THR A 79 1.97 -8.75 4.31
CA THR A 79 2.89 -9.88 4.21
C THR A 79 2.50 -10.96 5.22
N GLY A 80 2.12 -12.13 4.74
CA GLY A 80 1.56 -13.19 5.56
C GLY A 80 0.12 -12.92 6.01
N TYR A 81 -0.25 -13.46 7.16
CA TYR A 81 -1.57 -13.21 7.76
C TYR A 81 -1.59 -11.99 8.65
N SER A 82 -2.79 -11.46 8.92
CA SER A 82 -3.02 -10.29 9.79
C SER A 82 -2.77 -10.64 11.27
N LEU A 83 -1.51 -10.88 11.65
CA LEU A 83 -1.11 -11.29 13.01
C LEU A 83 -1.52 -10.29 14.10
N ASN A 84 -1.73 -9.02 13.75
CA ASN A 84 -2.26 -8.03 14.68
C ASN A 84 -3.64 -8.42 15.23
N ALA A 85 -4.43 -9.27 14.54
CA ALA A 85 -5.70 -9.78 15.05
C ALA A 85 -5.54 -10.53 16.39
N LEU A 86 -4.41 -11.21 16.61
CA LEU A 86 -4.09 -11.89 17.87
C LEU A 86 -3.85 -10.93 19.03
N ILE A 87 -3.59 -9.65 18.75
CA ILE A 87 -3.32 -8.58 19.72
C ILE A 87 -4.53 -7.67 19.89
N ASP A 88 -5.20 -7.33 18.78
CA ASP A 88 -6.21 -6.28 18.72
C ASP A 88 -7.57 -6.75 19.27
N PHE A 89 -7.86 -8.07 19.24
CA PHE A 89 -9.16 -8.63 19.61
C PHE A 89 -9.04 -9.71 20.70
N ASP A 90 -9.96 -9.68 21.66
CA ASP A 90 -10.05 -10.68 22.73
C ASP A 90 -10.94 -11.87 22.36
N ASP A 91 -11.99 -11.61 21.59
CA ASP A 91 -12.93 -12.64 21.13
C ASP A 91 -12.32 -13.47 19.97
N PRO A 92 -12.20 -14.82 20.11
CA PRO A 92 -11.66 -15.66 19.06
C PRO A 92 -12.43 -15.59 17.73
N VAL A 93 -13.73 -15.24 17.74
CA VAL A 93 -14.51 -15.08 16.52
C VAL A 93 -14.09 -13.79 15.81
N ASP A 94 -13.82 -12.71 16.54
CA ASP A 94 -13.30 -11.47 15.98
C ASP A 94 -11.86 -11.66 15.47
N ILE A 95 -11.04 -12.41 16.18
CA ILE A 95 -9.70 -12.80 15.71
C ILE A 95 -9.81 -13.53 14.37
N LEU A 96 -10.65 -14.56 14.28
CA LEU A 96 -10.85 -15.31 13.04
C LEU A 96 -11.33 -14.43 11.90
N ALA A 97 -12.32 -13.56 12.16
CA ALA A 97 -12.85 -12.65 11.16
C ALA A 97 -11.78 -11.71 10.58
N HIS A 98 -10.87 -11.20 11.42
CA HIS A 98 -9.82 -10.29 10.99
C HIS A 98 -8.62 -11.02 10.36
N LEU A 99 -8.33 -12.27 10.76
CA LEU A 99 -7.36 -13.13 10.07
C LEU A 99 -7.79 -13.48 8.63
N MET A 100 -9.11 -13.52 8.35
CA MET A 100 -9.61 -13.71 6.98
C MET A 100 -9.25 -12.55 6.05
N ILE A 101 -9.07 -11.34 6.58
CA ILE A 101 -8.70 -10.17 5.79
C ILE A 101 -7.25 -10.29 5.34
N GLY A 102 -7.04 -10.40 4.04
CA GLY A 102 -5.72 -10.61 3.45
C GLY A 102 -5.25 -12.07 3.40
N SER A 103 -6.10 -13.04 3.78
CA SER A 103 -5.75 -14.47 3.74
C SER A 103 -5.71 -15.09 2.34
N GLU A 104 -6.12 -14.34 1.31
CA GLU A 104 -6.06 -14.75 -0.10
C GLU A 104 -6.75 -16.10 -0.39
N GLY A 105 -7.78 -16.43 0.38
CA GLY A 105 -8.55 -17.66 0.24
C GLY A 105 -7.91 -18.91 0.89
N THR A 106 -6.80 -18.76 1.59
CA THR A 106 -6.08 -19.90 2.21
C THR A 106 -6.71 -20.34 3.54
N LEU A 107 -7.40 -19.44 4.25
CA LEU A 107 -8.09 -19.76 5.51
C LEU A 107 -9.59 -20.05 5.31
N GLY A 108 -10.19 -19.55 4.23
CA GLY A 108 -11.59 -19.73 3.92
C GLY A 108 -12.03 -18.85 2.75
N PHE A 109 -13.28 -19.03 2.32
CA PHE A 109 -13.89 -18.23 1.26
C PHE A 109 -14.81 -17.15 1.85
N ILE A 110 -14.51 -15.91 1.62
CA ILE A 110 -15.34 -14.76 2.04
C ILE A 110 -16.48 -14.59 1.02
N SER A 111 -17.72 -14.91 1.45
CA SER A 111 -18.91 -14.80 0.60
C SER A 111 -19.61 -13.45 0.72
N GLN A 112 -19.45 -12.76 1.85
CA GLN A 112 -20.02 -11.44 2.12
C GLN A 112 -19.17 -10.69 3.14
N VAL A 113 -19.10 -9.38 2.99
CA VAL A 113 -18.44 -8.49 3.95
C VAL A 113 -19.27 -7.22 4.12
N THR A 114 -19.35 -6.75 5.35
CA THR A 114 -19.96 -5.45 5.69
C THR A 114 -18.88 -4.55 6.26
N TYR A 115 -18.69 -3.37 5.65
CA TYR A 115 -17.75 -2.36 6.11
C TYR A 115 -18.44 -1.15 6.72
N LYS A 116 -17.81 -0.55 7.71
CA LYS A 116 -18.17 0.79 8.19
C LYS A 116 -17.80 1.78 7.08
N THR A 117 -18.72 2.68 6.74
CA THR A 117 -18.47 3.74 5.75
C THR A 117 -17.75 4.92 6.40
N VAL A 118 -17.06 5.69 5.58
CA VAL A 118 -16.40 6.95 5.98
C VAL A 118 -17.04 8.12 5.24
N PRO A 119 -17.04 9.34 5.81
CA PRO A 119 -17.56 10.51 5.13
C PRO A 119 -16.79 10.80 3.83
N GLU A 120 -17.51 11.02 2.74
CA GLU A 120 -16.95 11.58 1.53
C GLU A 120 -17.39 13.03 1.38
N TYR A 121 -16.43 13.96 1.49
CA TYR A 121 -16.72 15.38 1.37
C TYR A 121 -16.84 15.81 -0.08
N ALA A 122 -17.86 16.66 -0.36
CA ALA A 122 -18.16 17.12 -1.71
C ALA A 122 -17.16 18.19 -2.21
N HIS A 123 -16.58 18.97 -1.30
CA HIS A 123 -15.62 20.01 -1.66
C HIS A 123 -14.21 19.38 -1.69
N LYS A 124 -13.60 19.37 -2.88
CA LYS A 124 -12.27 18.78 -3.14
C LYS A 124 -11.39 19.79 -3.86
N ALA A 125 -10.11 19.75 -3.56
CA ALA A 125 -9.08 20.48 -4.31
C ALA A 125 -7.89 19.54 -4.55
N SER A 126 -7.35 19.54 -5.76
CA SER A 126 -6.20 18.74 -6.13
C SER A 126 -5.15 19.57 -6.85
N ALA A 127 -3.88 19.22 -6.68
CA ALA A 127 -2.74 19.80 -7.40
C ALA A 127 -1.74 18.71 -7.78
N LEU A 128 -1.13 18.84 -8.95
CA LEU A 128 0.04 18.05 -9.35
C LEU A 128 1.26 18.94 -9.19
N VAL A 129 2.10 18.68 -8.21
CA VAL A 129 3.23 19.51 -7.79
C VAL A 129 4.53 18.83 -8.18
N PHE A 130 5.40 19.56 -8.90
CA PHE A 130 6.65 19.03 -9.44
C PHE A 130 7.86 19.52 -8.63
N PHE A 131 8.66 18.58 -8.17
CA PHE A 131 9.91 18.80 -7.45
C PHE A 131 11.09 18.47 -8.35
N HIS A 132 12.24 19.13 -8.13
CA HIS A 132 13.44 18.89 -8.94
C HIS A 132 14.03 17.49 -8.74
N ASP A 133 13.75 16.82 -7.60
CA ASP A 133 14.26 15.53 -7.26
C ASP A 133 13.36 14.75 -6.28
N MET A 134 13.60 13.45 -6.19
CA MET A 134 12.89 12.50 -5.31
C MET A 134 13.06 12.84 -3.83
N GLU A 135 14.26 13.25 -3.42
CA GLU A 135 14.56 13.53 -2.01
C GLU A 135 13.74 14.72 -1.51
N THR A 136 13.70 15.80 -2.29
CA THR A 136 12.94 17.01 -1.98
C THR A 136 11.43 16.73 -1.93
N ALA A 137 10.91 15.94 -2.89
CA ALA A 137 9.50 15.53 -2.89
C ALA A 137 9.14 14.73 -1.63
N CYS A 138 9.95 13.73 -1.28
CA CYS A 138 9.68 12.90 -0.09
C CYS A 138 9.84 13.68 1.23
N ARG A 139 10.74 14.67 1.30
CA ARG A 139 10.81 15.57 2.47
C ARG A 139 9.52 16.39 2.61
N ALA A 140 8.95 16.86 1.52
CA ALA A 140 7.65 17.54 1.56
C ALA A 140 6.54 16.60 2.06
N VAL A 141 6.57 15.31 1.70
CA VAL A 141 5.60 14.32 2.21
C VAL A 141 5.64 14.21 3.73
N VAL A 142 6.85 14.24 4.34
CA VAL A 142 6.99 14.19 5.81
C VAL A 142 6.25 15.36 6.47
N GLY A 143 6.37 16.57 5.93
CA GLY A 143 5.66 17.76 6.42
C GLY A 143 4.15 17.67 6.15
N LEU A 144 3.77 17.27 4.94
CA LEU A 144 2.37 17.12 4.52
C LEU A 144 1.60 16.11 5.40
N LYS A 145 2.25 15.10 5.98
CA LYS A 145 1.59 14.14 6.88
C LYS A 145 0.95 14.80 8.10
N SER A 146 1.41 15.96 8.51
CA SER A 146 0.84 16.75 9.62
C SER A 146 -0.21 17.77 9.16
N ARG A 147 -0.44 17.89 7.86
CA ARG A 147 -1.38 18.85 7.27
C ARG A 147 -2.70 18.15 6.90
N PRO A 148 -3.78 18.89 6.67
CA PRO A 148 -5.08 18.34 6.34
C PRO A 148 -5.14 17.90 4.87
N VAL A 149 -4.41 16.84 4.53
CA VAL A 149 -4.40 16.20 3.21
C VAL A 149 -5.07 14.83 3.28
N ASP A 150 -5.82 14.47 2.25
CA ASP A 150 -6.52 13.19 2.17
C ASP A 150 -5.79 12.19 1.27
N ALA A 151 -5.00 12.67 0.31
CA ALA A 151 -4.13 11.84 -0.52
C ALA A 151 -2.88 12.62 -0.94
N VAL A 152 -1.75 11.91 -0.97
CA VAL A 152 -0.50 12.36 -1.59
C VAL A 152 0.08 11.19 -2.36
N GLU A 153 0.00 11.26 -3.70
CA GLU A 153 0.50 10.23 -4.59
C GLU A 153 1.84 10.65 -5.19
N LEU A 154 2.86 9.84 -4.99
CA LEU A 154 4.18 10.05 -5.55
C LEU A 154 4.26 9.44 -6.96
N LEU A 155 4.88 10.15 -7.90
CA LEU A 155 5.21 9.68 -9.24
C LEU A 155 6.65 10.08 -9.56
N ASP A 156 7.50 9.11 -9.84
CA ASP A 156 8.86 9.37 -10.30
C ASP A 156 8.90 9.85 -11.77
N ARG A 157 10.08 10.25 -12.24
CA ARG A 157 10.26 10.73 -13.61
C ARG A 157 9.86 9.68 -14.66
N ALA A 158 10.17 8.40 -14.42
CA ALA A 158 9.83 7.33 -15.34
C ALA A 158 8.31 7.13 -15.43
N SER A 159 7.61 7.20 -14.31
CA SER A 159 6.13 7.17 -14.24
C SER A 159 5.49 8.32 -15.03
N LEU A 160 6.01 9.53 -14.85
CA LEU A 160 5.52 10.72 -15.57
C LEU A 160 5.77 10.61 -17.07
N HIS A 161 6.92 10.08 -17.48
CA HIS A 161 7.26 9.86 -18.88
C HIS A 161 6.36 8.80 -19.52
N ALA A 162 6.07 7.71 -18.80
CA ALA A 162 5.24 6.61 -19.31
C ALA A 162 3.83 7.07 -19.75
N VAL A 163 3.28 8.12 -19.13
CA VAL A 163 1.95 8.64 -19.45
C VAL A 163 1.97 9.90 -20.33
N ALA A 164 3.14 10.46 -20.61
CA ALA A 164 3.28 11.79 -21.25
C ALA A 164 2.63 11.88 -22.65
N ASP A 165 2.54 10.77 -23.38
CA ASP A 165 1.95 10.71 -24.73
C ASP A 165 0.47 10.32 -24.73
N MET A 166 -0.12 10.04 -23.57
CA MET A 166 -1.54 9.70 -23.46
C MET A 166 -2.40 10.94 -23.74
N ALA A 167 -3.57 10.73 -24.35
CA ALA A 167 -4.49 11.82 -24.66
C ALA A 167 -4.93 12.57 -23.39
N GLY A 168 -4.90 13.90 -23.42
CA GLY A 168 -5.33 14.75 -22.32
C GLY A 168 -4.29 15.01 -21.22
N MET A 169 -3.07 14.46 -21.36
CA MET A 169 -1.99 14.69 -20.39
C MET A 169 -1.41 16.10 -20.53
N PRO A 170 -0.95 16.73 -19.42
CA PRO A 170 -0.29 18.02 -19.45
C PRO A 170 0.95 18.00 -20.36
N PRO A 171 1.10 18.99 -21.29
CA PRO A 171 2.26 19.04 -22.19
C PRO A 171 3.61 19.10 -21.46
N LEU A 172 3.63 19.69 -20.26
CA LEU A 172 4.80 19.80 -19.40
C LEU A 172 5.47 18.44 -19.14
N LEU A 173 4.70 17.34 -19.04
CA LEU A 173 5.25 16.00 -18.78
C LEU A 173 6.32 15.57 -19.79
N LYS A 174 6.24 16.06 -21.04
CA LYS A 174 7.21 15.74 -22.10
C LYS A 174 8.55 16.46 -21.96
N THR A 175 8.57 17.59 -21.26
CA THR A 175 9.73 18.49 -21.18
C THR A 175 10.38 18.51 -19.81
N LEU A 176 9.87 17.73 -18.85
CA LEU A 176 10.45 17.63 -17.52
C LEU A 176 11.89 17.11 -17.58
N ALA A 177 12.77 17.72 -16.80
CA ALA A 177 14.15 17.28 -16.64
C ALA A 177 14.24 15.89 -15.98
N ASP A 178 15.37 15.24 -16.12
CA ASP A 178 15.66 13.99 -15.41
C ASP A 178 15.67 14.25 -13.89
N GLY A 179 15.20 13.25 -13.14
CA GLY A 179 15.10 13.32 -11.66
C GLY A 179 13.83 13.97 -11.13
N VAL A 180 13.09 14.75 -11.95
CA VAL A 180 11.84 15.37 -11.52
C VAL A 180 10.88 14.33 -10.96
N THR A 181 10.31 14.65 -9.80
CA THR A 181 9.33 13.81 -9.11
C THR A 181 8.09 14.63 -8.86
N ALA A 182 6.91 14.07 -9.06
CA ALA A 182 5.65 14.76 -8.78
C ALA A 182 4.94 14.19 -7.56
N LEU A 183 4.22 15.07 -6.86
CA LEU A 183 3.22 14.72 -5.88
C LEU A 183 1.84 15.17 -6.39
N LEU A 184 0.92 14.24 -6.55
CA LEU A 184 -0.50 14.55 -6.70
C LEU A 184 -1.10 14.65 -5.31
N ILE A 185 -1.49 15.85 -4.93
CA ILE A 185 -2.00 16.16 -3.58
C ILE A 185 -3.49 16.45 -3.69
N GLU A 186 -4.29 15.82 -2.83
CA GLU A 186 -5.72 16.10 -2.71
C GLU A 186 -6.09 16.40 -1.26
N THR A 187 -6.95 17.41 -1.07
CA THR A 187 -7.60 17.71 0.20
C THR A 187 -9.10 17.86 0.00
N ARG A 188 -9.87 17.47 1.01
CA ARG A 188 -11.34 17.44 0.99
C ARG A 188 -11.89 18.12 2.24
N ALA A 189 -13.03 18.78 2.13
CA ALA A 189 -13.66 19.45 3.26
C ALA A 189 -15.18 19.44 3.17
N PRO A 190 -15.89 19.57 4.31
CA PRO A 190 -17.35 19.65 4.34
C PRO A 190 -17.90 20.95 3.75
N SER A 191 -17.09 22.02 3.67
CA SER A 191 -17.47 23.31 3.12
C SER A 191 -16.35 23.94 2.27
N ALA A 192 -16.72 24.88 1.38
CA ALA A 192 -15.74 25.62 0.58
C ALA A 192 -14.79 26.44 1.47
N PHE A 193 -15.30 27.06 2.53
CA PHE A 193 -14.48 27.85 3.46
C PHE A 193 -13.40 27.01 4.15
N GLU A 194 -13.76 25.81 4.62
CA GLU A 194 -12.78 24.89 5.21
C GLU A 194 -11.81 24.36 4.16
N LEU A 195 -12.26 24.11 2.93
CA LEU A 195 -11.40 23.70 1.84
C LEU A 195 -10.31 24.75 1.54
N ASP A 196 -10.69 26.03 1.47
CA ASP A 196 -9.75 27.14 1.24
C ASP A 196 -8.70 27.21 2.36
N ALA A 197 -9.11 27.04 3.61
CA ALA A 197 -8.20 27.00 4.75
C ALA A 197 -7.23 25.79 4.69
N ARG A 198 -7.71 24.60 4.28
CA ARG A 198 -6.88 23.42 4.12
C ARG A 198 -5.88 23.61 2.98
N VAL A 199 -6.30 24.12 1.83
CA VAL A 199 -5.42 24.44 0.69
C VAL A 199 -4.34 25.42 1.11
N ALA A 200 -4.70 26.50 1.84
CA ALA A 200 -3.72 27.46 2.35
C ALA A 200 -2.68 26.82 3.25
N SER A 201 -3.09 25.91 4.17
CA SER A 201 -2.19 25.17 5.05
C SER A 201 -1.24 24.25 4.28
N VAL A 202 -1.72 23.60 3.20
CA VAL A 202 -0.87 22.77 2.33
C VAL A 202 0.13 23.62 1.54
N LEU A 203 -0.31 24.77 0.99
CA LEU A 203 0.57 25.69 0.26
C LEU A 203 1.65 26.27 1.19
N GLU A 204 1.30 26.60 2.44
CA GLU A 204 2.27 27.02 3.46
C GLU A 204 3.37 25.97 3.67
N GLU A 205 2.99 24.68 3.79
CA GLU A 205 3.94 23.59 3.94
C GLU A 205 4.87 23.46 2.72
N LEU A 206 4.37 23.72 1.53
CA LEU A 206 5.15 23.62 0.30
C LEU A 206 6.12 24.79 0.05
N GLN A 207 5.92 25.95 0.70
CA GLN A 207 6.75 27.15 0.50
C GLN A 207 8.27 26.95 0.64
N PRO A 208 8.78 26.17 1.63
CA PRO A 208 10.22 26.00 1.79
C PRO A 208 10.90 25.17 0.71
N TYR A 209 10.12 24.45 -0.12
CA TYR A 209 10.67 23.52 -1.10
C TYR A 209 10.82 24.18 -2.47
N PRO A 210 11.98 23.99 -3.16
CA PRO A 210 12.15 24.43 -4.53
C PRO A 210 11.26 23.59 -5.46
N LEU A 211 10.30 24.24 -6.13
CA LEU A 211 9.39 23.60 -7.07
C LEU A 211 9.80 23.94 -8.51
N VAL A 212 9.50 23.04 -9.46
CA VAL A 212 9.70 23.27 -10.90
C VAL A 212 8.78 24.39 -11.40
N GLU A 213 7.55 24.42 -10.87
CA GLU A 213 6.59 25.50 -11.11
C GLU A 213 5.76 25.74 -9.84
N THR A 214 5.08 26.89 -9.78
CA THR A 214 4.25 27.23 -8.61
C THR A 214 3.10 26.23 -8.45
N ALA A 215 2.96 25.70 -7.23
CA ALA A 215 1.86 24.79 -6.89
C ALA A 215 0.51 25.50 -7.02
N THR A 216 -0.40 24.96 -7.80
CA THR A 216 -1.75 25.50 -8.02
C THR A 216 -2.79 24.42 -7.81
N PHE A 217 -3.69 24.64 -6.83
CA PHE A 217 -4.82 23.77 -6.58
C PHE A 217 -6.00 24.14 -7.47
N THR A 218 -6.67 23.14 -8.03
CA THR A 218 -7.94 23.29 -8.74
C THR A 218 -9.08 22.64 -7.97
N THR A 219 -10.26 23.25 -8.02
CA THR A 219 -11.53 22.71 -7.53
C THR A 219 -12.45 22.28 -8.66
N GLN A 220 -12.01 22.45 -9.92
CA GLN A 220 -12.79 22.10 -11.10
C GLN A 220 -12.77 20.58 -11.30
N ALA A 221 -13.93 19.93 -11.25
CA ALA A 221 -14.05 18.47 -11.28
C ALA A 221 -13.35 17.84 -12.49
N LEU A 222 -13.49 18.43 -13.68
CA LEU A 222 -12.83 17.93 -14.91
C LEU A 222 -11.30 18.03 -14.86
N GLU A 223 -10.78 19.08 -14.22
CA GLU A 223 -9.33 19.24 -14.05
C GLU A 223 -8.80 18.25 -13.00
N ILE A 224 -9.50 18.11 -11.87
CA ILE A 224 -9.19 17.10 -10.85
C ILE A 224 -9.13 15.72 -11.51
N GLU A 225 -10.15 15.35 -12.30
CA GLU A 225 -10.16 14.06 -13.00
C GLU A 225 -8.93 13.90 -13.92
N ARG A 226 -8.54 14.93 -14.66
CA ARG A 226 -7.34 14.89 -15.51
C ARG A 226 -6.05 14.68 -14.71
N LEU A 227 -5.91 15.35 -13.56
CA LEU A 227 -4.77 15.13 -12.67
C LEU A 227 -4.72 13.68 -12.17
N TRP A 228 -5.87 13.13 -11.77
CA TRP A 228 -5.95 11.74 -11.36
C TRP A 228 -5.72 10.75 -12.51
N GLN A 229 -6.01 11.11 -13.77
CA GLN A 229 -5.68 10.29 -14.94
C GLN A 229 -4.15 10.15 -15.12
N VAL A 230 -3.35 11.16 -14.78
CA VAL A 230 -1.88 11.03 -14.75
C VAL A 230 -1.49 9.84 -13.86
N ARG A 231 -2.02 9.79 -12.64
CA ARG A 231 -1.71 8.74 -11.67
C ARG A 231 -2.27 7.36 -12.07
N LYS A 232 -3.52 7.32 -12.50
CA LYS A 232 -4.20 6.06 -12.89
C LYS A 232 -3.63 5.46 -14.17
N GLY A 233 -3.05 6.27 -15.04
CA GLY A 233 -2.46 5.85 -16.31
C GLY A 233 -1.10 5.17 -16.16
N THR A 234 -0.38 5.33 -15.05
CA THR A 234 1.00 4.84 -14.90
C THR A 234 1.14 3.33 -15.08
N PHE A 235 0.34 2.55 -14.39
CA PHE A 235 0.39 1.08 -14.49
C PHE A 235 -0.03 0.55 -15.87
N PRO A 236 -1.17 0.97 -16.46
CA PRO A 236 -1.54 0.56 -17.81
C PRO A 236 -0.51 0.94 -18.88
N ALA A 237 0.17 2.09 -18.73
CA ALA A 237 1.16 2.56 -19.70
C ALA A 237 2.34 1.57 -19.83
N VAL A 238 2.85 1.03 -18.73
CA VAL A 238 3.92 0.00 -18.78
C VAL A 238 3.44 -1.26 -19.51
N GLY A 239 2.22 -1.70 -19.23
CA GLY A 239 1.64 -2.85 -19.89
C GLY A 239 1.46 -2.67 -21.39
N ALA A 240 1.13 -1.47 -21.84
CA ALA A 240 0.86 -1.15 -23.25
C ALA A 240 2.11 -1.21 -24.15
N VAL A 241 3.29 -0.86 -23.59
CA VAL A 241 4.54 -0.77 -24.37
C VAL A 241 5.48 -1.96 -24.17
N ARG A 242 5.09 -2.96 -23.36
CA ARG A 242 5.93 -4.13 -23.06
C ARG A 242 6.24 -4.94 -24.31
N LYS A 243 7.41 -5.56 -24.33
CA LYS A 243 7.78 -6.52 -25.39
C LYS A 243 6.84 -7.74 -25.35
N PRO A 244 6.38 -8.28 -26.51
CA PRO A 244 5.66 -9.55 -26.55
C PRO A 244 6.44 -10.68 -25.85
N GLY A 245 5.75 -11.51 -25.08
CA GLY A 245 6.36 -12.61 -24.33
C GLY A 245 6.81 -12.23 -22.91
N THR A 246 6.84 -10.92 -22.56
CA THR A 246 7.17 -10.49 -21.21
C THR A 246 5.92 -10.38 -20.31
N THR A 247 6.13 -10.52 -19.01
CA THR A 247 5.13 -10.32 -17.96
C THR A 247 5.37 -8.99 -17.28
N VAL A 248 4.31 -8.22 -17.02
CA VAL A 248 4.37 -7.04 -16.16
C VAL A 248 4.39 -7.51 -14.71
N ILE A 249 5.41 -7.11 -13.98
CA ILE A 249 5.52 -7.32 -12.53
C ILE A 249 5.18 -6.01 -11.83
N ILE A 250 4.30 -6.09 -10.86
CA ILE A 250 4.00 -5.00 -9.94
C ILE A 250 4.28 -5.50 -8.52
N GLU A 251 5.16 -4.82 -7.83
CA GLU A 251 5.44 -5.03 -6.43
C GLU A 251 4.98 -3.83 -5.61
N ASP A 252 4.77 -4.05 -4.33
CA ASP A 252 4.04 -3.16 -3.46
C ASP A 252 4.65 -3.22 -2.06
N VAL A 253 5.45 -2.23 -1.72
CA VAL A 253 6.24 -2.21 -0.49
C VAL A 253 5.91 -0.99 0.36
N ALA A 254 6.16 -1.06 1.66
CA ALA A 254 6.03 0.09 2.54
C ALA A 254 7.21 0.23 3.48
N VAL A 255 7.57 1.48 3.75
CA VAL A 255 8.58 1.88 4.74
C VAL A 255 8.04 3.02 5.60
N ALA A 256 8.66 3.29 6.73
CA ALA A 256 8.34 4.51 7.49
C ALA A 256 8.54 5.75 6.60
N VAL A 257 7.61 6.69 6.62
CA VAL A 257 7.60 7.87 5.72
C VAL A 257 8.94 8.64 5.70
N PRO A 258 9.65 8.84 6.83
CA PRO A 258 10.98 9.47 6.81
C PRO A 258 12.04 8.70 6.00
N MET A 259 11.83 7.40 5.75
CA MET A 259 12.73 6.55 4.96
C MET A 259 12.36 6.46 3.48
N LEU A 260 11.24 7.05 3.08
CA LEU A 260 10.67 6.91 1.74
C LEU A 260 11.64 7.35 0.64
N ALA A 261 12.30 8.50 0.81
CA ALA A 261 13.27 9.00 -0.16
C ALA A 261 14.43 8.02 -0.38
N ALA A 262 15.06 7.59 0.73
CA ALA A 262 16.19 6.68 0.67
C ALA A 262 15.80 5.33 0.05
N CYS A 263 14.62 4.80 0.39
CA CYS A 263 14.09 3.57 -0.17
C CYS A 263 13.87 3.67 -1.69
N CYS A 264 13.21 4.74 -2.16
CA CYS A 264 12.99 4.96 -3.60
C CYS A 264 14.30 5.09 -4.37
N LEU A 265 15.27 5.83 -3.85
CA LEU A 265 16.59 6.00 -4.47
C LEU A 265 17.38 4.68 -4.52
N ASP A 266 17.28 3.86 -3.49
CA ASP A 266 17.94 2.54 -3.50
C ASP A 266 17.23 1.57 -4.46
N LEU A 267 15.91 1.60 -4.56
CA LEU A 267 15.18 0.85 -5.59
C LEU A 267 15.64 1.25 -7.00
N GLN A 268 15.79 2.55 -7.29
CA GLN A 268 16.28 3.02 -8.58
C GLN A 268 17.70 2.53 -8.88
N LYS A 269 18.58 2.47 -7.86
CA LYS A 269 19.92 1.88 -8.00
C LYS A 269 19.87 0.38 -8.33
N LEU A 270 18.97 -0.36 -7.68
CA LEU A 270 18.78 -1.78 -7.96
C LEU A 270 18.22 -2.00 -9.36
N PHE A 271 17.27 -1.17 -9.82
CA PHE A 271 16.81 -1.22 -11.22
C PHE A 271 17.96 -1.01 -12.20
N ALA A 272 18.77 0.02 -11.99
CA ALA A 272 19.92 0.29 -12.86
C ALA A 272 20.94 -0.87 -12.83
N LYS A 273 21.25 -1.40 -11.64
CA LYS A 273 22.18 -2.53 -11.45
C LYS A 273 21.73 -3.79 -12.21
N HIS A 274 20.43 -4.07 -12.19
CA HIS A 274 19.86 -5.27 -12.82
C HIS A 274 19.30 -5.03 -14.22
N GLY A 275 19.47 -3.82 -14.79
CA GLY A 275 19.07 -3.51 -16.16
C GLY A 275 17.55 -3.36 -16.38
N TYR A 276 16.79 -3.02 -15.33
CA TYR A 276 15.36 -2.67 -15.42
C TYR A 276 15.20 -1.17 -15.64
N HIS A 277 15.71 -0.65 -16.74
CA HIS A 277 15.76 0.81 -17.01
C HIS A 277 14.39 1.43 -17.27
N GLU A 278 13.39 0.61 -17.61
CA GLU A 278 11.99 1.02 -17.82
C GLU A 278 11.13 0.95 -16.55
N ALA A 279 11.73 0.54 -15.42
CA ALA A 279 11.00 0.43 -14.17
C ALA A 279 10.51 1.80 -13.70
N ILE A 280 9.28 1.83 -13.20
CA ILE A 280 8.63 3.03 -12.66
C ILE A 280 8.36 2.88 -11.17
N ILE A 281 8.37 4.00 -10.44
CA ILE A 281 7.97 4.08 -9.04
C ILE A 281 6.83 5.08 -8.89
N PHE A 282 5.74 4.65 -8.25
CA PHE A 282 4.65 5.51 -7.84
C PHE A 282 3.99 4.96 -6.57
N GLY A 283 3.21 5.76 -5.84
CA GLY A 283 2.52 5.19 -4.68
C GLY A 283 1.95 6.20 -3.70
N HIS A 284 1.41 5.64 -2.61
CA HIS A 284 0.70 6.35 -1.55
C HIS A 284 1.69 6.91 -0.53
N ALA A 285 2.23 8.10 -0.82
CA ALA A 285 3.38 8.65 -0.12
C ALA A 285 3.13 8.90 1.37
N LEU A 286 1.90 9.31 1.77
CA LEU A 286 1.54 9.52 3.18
C LEU A 286 1.70 8.27 4.03
N GLU A 287 1.62 7.09 3.43
CA GLU A 287 1.75 5.80 4.09
C GLU A 287 3.14 5.16 3.90
N GLY A 288 4.06 5.87 3.24
CA GLY A 288 5.36 5.30 2.88
C GLY A 288 5.26 4.10 1.95
N ASN A 289 4.12 3.94 1.28
CA ASN A 289 3.82 2.82 0.39
C ASN A 289 4.13 3.21 -1.05
N VAL A 290 4.96 2.43 -1.70
CA VAL A 290 5.29 2.58 -3.11
C VAL A 290 5.09 1.29 -3.87
N HIS A 291 4.57 1.45 -5.09
CA HIS A 291 4.53 0.41 -6.09
C HIS A 291 5.69 0.61 -7.05
N PHE A 292 6.32 -0.46 -7.46
CA PHE A 292 7.25 -0.42 -8.58
C PHE A 292 6.85 -1.45 -9.63
N VAL A 293 6.96 -1.04 -10.89
CA VAL A 293 6.48 -1.82 -12.03
C VAL A 293 7.59 -1.93 -13.06
N PHE A 294 7.82 -3.14 -13.54
CA PHE A 294 8.80 -3.44 -14.58
C PHE A 294 8.33 -4.63 -15.41
N THR A 295 9.06 -4.96 -16.47
CA THR A 295 8.75 -6.10 -17.32
C THR A 295 9.80 -7.20 -17.18
N GLN A 296 9.35 -8.47 -17.19
CA GLN A 296 10.20 -9.65 -17.02
C GLN A 296 9.89 -10.71 -18.06
N ASP A 297 10.93 -11.26 -18.68
CA ASP A 297 10.82 -12.45 -19.53
C ASP A 297 11.10 -13.70 -18.69
N PHE A 298 10.09 -14.53 -18.51
CA PHE A 298 10.22 -15.81 -17.82
C PHE A 298 10.44 -16.99 -18.76
N GLY A 299 10.56 -16.75 -20.07
CA GLY A 299 10.89 -17.76 -21.08
C GLY A 299 12.37 -18.02 -21.25
N ILE A 300 13.23 -17.17 -20.66
CA ILE A 300 14.68 -17.22 -20.77
C ILE A 300 15.31 -17.49 -19.41
N GLU A 301 16.04 -18.59 -19.26
CA GLU A 301 16.63 -19.03 -17.97
C GLU A 301 17.54 -17.95 -17.33
N ALA A 302 18.37 -17.28 -18.12
CA ALA A 302 19.24 -16.20 -17.62
C ALA A 302 18.42 -15.01 -17.08
N GLU A 303 17.28 -14.70 -17.67
CA GLU A 303 16.37 -13.66 -17.20
C GLU A 303 15.66 -14.07 -15.92
N VAL A 304 15.29 -15.34 -15.78
CA VAL A 304 14.73 -15.88 -14.52
C VAL A 304 15.76 -15.79 -13.39
N ALA A 305 17.02 -16.15 -13.67
CA ALA A 305 18.10 -16.04 -12.68
C ALA A 305 18.35 -14.57 -12.29
N ARG A 306 18.34 -13.64 -13.26
CA ARG A 306 18.47 -12.20 -13.00
C ARG A 306 17.33 -11.70 -12.09
N TYR A 307 16.09 -12.10 -12.39
CA TYR A 307 14.92 -11.74 -11.58
C TYR A 307 15.03 -12.25 -10.14
N ALA A 308 15.45 -13.50 -9.95
CA ALA A 308 15.63 -14.08 -8.62
C ALA A 308 16.61 -13.27 -7.78
N VAL A 309 17.81 -12.97 -8.32
CA VAL A 309 18.82 -12.16 -7.63
C VAL A 309 18.31 -10.75 -7.34
N PHE A 310 17.59 -10.12 -8.29
CA PHE A 310 17.00 -8.81 -8.07
C PHE A 310 15.99 -8.82 -6.92
N MET A 311 15.10 -9.81 -6.87
CA MET A 311 14.10 -9.91 -5.81
C MET A 311 14.73 -10.20 -4.44
N ASP A 312 15.76 -11.05 -4.39
CA ASP A 312 16.52 -11.31 -3.16
C ASP A 312 17.15 -9.99 -2.62
N GLU A 313 17.77 -9.20 -3.49
CA GLU A 313 18.37 -7.93 -3.09
C GLU A 313 17.33 -6.88 -2.67
N VAL A 314 16.20 -6.79 -3.36
CA VAL A 314 15.10 -5.90 -2.98
C VAL A 314 14.54 -6.28 -1.62
N CYS A 315 14.22 -7.56 -1.41
CA CYS A 315 13.65 -8.04 -0.15
C CYS A 315 14.63 -7.88 1.01
N GLY A 316 15.91 -8.23 0.81
CA GLY A 316 16.97 -8.02 1.80
C GLY A 316 17.11 -6.55 2.17
N MET A 317 17.21 -5.67 1.19
CA MET A 317 17.30 -4.22 1.41
C MET A 317 16.10 -3.69 2.22
N LEU A 318 14.88 -4.07 1.84
CA LEU A 318 13.66 -3.60 2.51
C LEU A 318 13.59 -4.04 3.97
N VAL A 319 13.93 -5.29 4.25
CA VAL A 319 13.85 -5.85 5.60
C VAL A 319 15.02 -5.39 6.46
N GLU A 320 16.25 -5.55 5.99
CA GLU A 320 17.45 -5.34 6.81
C GLU A 320 17.78 -3.86 7.02
N LYS A 321 17.56 -3.03 5.99
CA LYS A 321 17.90 -1.61 6.05
C LYS A 321 16.75 -0.73 6.51
N TYR A 322 15.51 -1.05 6.14
CA TYR A 322 14.37 -0.18 6.36
C TYR A 322 13.34 -0.73 7.34
N ASP A 323 13.48 -1.98 7.77
CA ASP A 323 12.43 -2.71 8.53
C ASP A 323 11.04 -2.56 7.88
N GLY A 324 11.04 -2.55 6.55
CA GLY A 324 9.87 -2.30 5.73
C GLY A 324 8.94 -3.52 5.61
N SER A 325 7.79 -3.30 4.99
CA SER A 325 6.86 -4.36 4.59
C SER A 325 7.11 -4.73 3.13
N LEU A 326 7.23 -6.02 2.85
CA LEU A 326 7.43 -6.56 1.51
C LEU A 326 6.14 -6.56 0.68
N LYS A 327 4.98 -6.49 1.36
CA LYS A 327 3.66 -6.25 0.75
C LYS A 327 2.87 -5.29 1.60
N ALA A 328 2.62 -4.11 1.04
CA ALA A 328 1.89 -3.07 1.75
C ALA A 328 0.37 -3.32 1.74
N GLU A 329 -0.22 -3.58 0.56
CA GLU A 329 -1.67 -3.69 0.41
C GLU A 329 -2.16 -4.76 -0.58
N HIS A 330 -1.30 -5.31 -1.47
CA HIS A 330 -1.73 -6.24 -2.52
C HIS A 330 -1.82 -7.70 -2.06
N GLY A 331 -1.53 -8.00 -0.79
CA GLY A 331 -1.44 -9.36 -0.29
C GLY A 331 -0.11 -10.02 -0.63
N THR A 332 0.21 -11.14 0.02
CA THR A 332 1.51 -11.82 -0.12
C THR A 332 1.77 -12.27 -1.55
N GLY A 333 0.81 -12.96 -2.15
CA GLY A 333 0.96 -13.53 -3.47
C GLY A 333 2.12 -14.51 -3.59
N ARG A 334 2.30 -15.10 -4.78
CA ARG A 334 3.36 -16.09 -5.03
C ARG A 334 4.77 -15.48 -5.00
N ASN A 335 4.92 -14.22 -5.41
CA ASN A 335 6.23 -13.58 -5.48
C ASN A 335 6.84 -13.35 -4.10
N MET A 336 6.02 -13.00 -3.10
CA MET A 336 6.50 -12.67 -1.76
C MET A 336 6.36 -13.80 -0.74
N ALA A 337 5.63 -14.86 -1.06
CA ALA A 337 5.49 -16.01 -0.15
C ALA A 337 6.85 -16.59 0.33
N PRO A 338 7.89 -16.71 -0.50
CA PRO A 338 9.21 -17.19 -0.05
C PRO A 338 9.90 -16.27 0.96
N PHE A 339 9.52 -14.99 1.04
CA PHE A 339 10.18 -13.97 1.86
C PHE A 339 9.42 -13.62 3.14
N VAL A 340 8.30 -14.30 3.44
CA VAL A 340 7.49 -14.02 4.64
C VAL A 340 8.32 -14.22 5.92
N GLU A 341 9.09 -15.32 6.01
CA GLU A 341 9.97 -15.58 7.15
C GLU A 341 11.09 -14.55 7.27
N LEU A 342 11.65 -14.07 6.14
CA LEU A 342 12.65 -12.99 6.13
C LEU A 342 12.10 -11.72 6.80
N GLU A 343 10.88 -11.32 6.48
CA GLU A 343 10.28 -10.12 7.03
C GLU A 343 9.89 -10.28 8.52
N TRP A 344 9.29 -11.41 8.88
CA TRP A 344 8.67 -11.59 10.17
C TRP A 344 9.58 -12.24 11.23
N GLY A 345 10.61 -12.98 10.79
CA GLY A 345 11.39 -13.87 11.64
C GLY A 345 10.67 -15.19 11.90
N SER A 346 11.41 -16.16 12.40
CA SER A 346 10.94 -17.54 12.57
C SER A 346 9.73 -17.65 13.50
N ASP A 347 9.73 -16.94 14.65
CA ASP A 347 8.67 -17.05 15.65
C ASP A 347 7.31 -16.58 15.11
N ALA A 348 7.27 -15.41 14.45
CA ALA A 348 6.05 -14.90 13.84
C ALA A 348 5.63 -15.75 12.62
N TYR A 349 6.61 -16.25 11.84
CA TYR A 349 6.32 -17.11 10.70
C TYR A 349 5.70 -18.43 11.14
N GLN A 350 6.18 -19.04 12.23
CA GLN A 350 5.60 -20.27 12.78
C GLN A 350 4.17 -20.09 13.29
N LEU A 351 3.79 -18.88 13.74
CA LEU A 351 2.38 -18.59 14.11
C LEU A 351 1.42 -18.64 12.91
N MET A 352 1.94 -18.47 11.70
CA MET A 352 1.14 -18.47 10.47
C MET A 352 0.82 -19.89 9.98
N TRP A 353 1.56 -20.90 10.48
CA TRP A 353 1.37 -22.33 10.19
C TRP A 353 0.50 -23.05 11.24
#